data_d6edfaeb773ea103cbf285079e01acdd
#
_entry.id   d6edfaeb773ea103cbf285079e01acdd
#
_cell.length_a   1.000
_cell.length_b   1.000
_cell.length_c   1.000
_cell.angle_alpha   90.00
_cell.angle_beta   90.00
_cell.angle_gamma   90.00
#
_symmetry.space_group_name_H-M   'P 1'
#
loop_
_entity.id
_entity.type
_entity.pdbx_description
1 polymer ?
#
loop_
_entity_poly.entity_id
_entity_poly.type
_entity_poly.pdbx_seq_one_letter_code
_entity_poly.pdbx_strand_id
1 'polypeptide(L)'
;FVFNALKHEDIFFESIHADTTSISLTGEYKEQQESAINVTFGHTKDHRPDLKQVMLGLIATKDGLPIFAEPLDGNKADSTWNKEVLNQIDDILYGDRARTLIYAADSSLITLDNLKVIEKKKLNFVSRLPGRFLLEEELKDLAWSNPEKWEDIGKFANYKKASSYYGQDLYARLGGRLYRFIVLRSDRMDIRKSRKIDDMLSKEKNHLAKEIAKLEKEEFNCRIDAEKALKNFHSKHANSNHKLTGTVIETHTEKRER
;
A
#
# COMPACT_ATOMS: atom_id res chain seq x y z
N PHE A 1 -13.33 32.28 -6.40
CA PHE A 1 -14.76 32.15 -6.73
C PHE A 1 -15.47 31.16 -5.84
N VAL A 2 -15.04 29.87 -5.81
CA VAL A 2 -15.70 28.77 -5.05
C VAL A 2 -15.84 29.12 -3.56
N PHE A 3 -14.80 29.62 -2.91
CA PHE A 3 -14.87 30.02 -1.50
C PHE A 3 -15.83 31.15 -1.19
N ASN A 4 -15.92 32.15 -2.07
CA ASN A 4 -16.89 33.21 -1.92
C ASN A 4 -18.33 32.69 -2.04
N ALA A 5 -18.55 31.73 -2.94
CA ALA A 5 -19.83 31.04 -3.06
C ALA A 5 -20.17 30.24 -1.83
N LEU A 6 -19.21 29.42 -1.33
CA LEU A 6 -19.38 28.63 -0.10
C LEU A 6 -19.65 29.50 1.13
N LYS A 7 -18.98 30.64 1.22
CA LYS A 7 -19.22 31.61 2.30
C LYS A 7 -20.59 32.28 2.20
N HIS A 8 -21.01 32.59 0.99
CA HIS A 8 -22.31 33.25 0.75
C HIS A 8 -23.47 32.30 1.05
N GLU A 9 -23.28 31.00 0.76
CA GLU A 9 -24.31 29.98 0.97
C GLU A 9 -24.21 29.29 2.33
N ASP A 10 -23.39 29.82 3.27
CA ASP A 10 -23.14 29.24 4.62
C ASP A 10 -22.81 27.74 4.60
N ILE A 11 -22.14 27.27 3.55
CA ILE A 11 -21.73 25.87 3.44
C ILE A 11 -20.52 25.61 4.34
N PHE A 12 -20.72 24.77 5.35
CA PHE A 12 -19.69 24.31 6.27
C PHE A 12 -19.29 22.88 5.94
N PHE A 13 -18.01 22.60 6.01
CA PHE A 13 -17.48 21.25 5.86
C PHE A 13 -16.42 20.96 6.94
N GLU A 14 -16.47 19.74 7.47
CA GLU A 14 -15.62 19.29 8.58
C GLU A 14 -14.28 18.74 8.08
N SER A 15 -14.26 18.26 6.83
CA SER A 15 -13.07 17.69 6.23
C SER A 15 -12.94 18.05 4.76
N ILE A 16 -11.71 18.09 4.31
CA ILE A 16 -11.33 18.21 2.90
C ILE A 16 -10.45 17.03 2.51
N HIS A 17 -10.61 16.58 1.28
CA HIS A 17 -9.92 15.44 0.73
C HIS A 17 -9.02 15.90 -0.41
N ALA A 18 -7.74 15.64 -0.30
CA ALA A 18 -6.74 15.98 -1.30
C ALA A 18 -6.20 14.71 -1.97
N ASP A 19 -6.24 14.68 -3.27
CA ASP A 19 -5.66 13.60 -4.09
C ASP A 19 -5.18 14.16 -5.43
N THR A 20 -4.30 13.44 -6.10
CA THR A 20 -3.88 13.72 -7.46
C THR A 20 -4.33 12.60 -8.39
N THR A 21 -4.54 12.92 -9.65
CA THR A 21 -4.80 11.93 -10.68
C THR A 21 -3.95 12.19 -11.90
N SER A 22 -3.52 11.13 -12.60
CA SER A 22 -2.81 11.24 -13.87
C SER A 22 -3.79 11.22 -15.03
N ILE A 23 -3.55 12.05 -16.04
CA ILE A 23 -4.28 12.09 -17.29
C ILE A 23 -3.30 11.72 -18.38
N SER A 24 -3.42 10.50 -18.92
CA SER A 24 -2.58 10.00 -20.00
C SER A 24 -2.95 10.67 -21.32
N LEU A 25 -1.94 11.07 -22.09
CA LEU A 25 -2.10 11.80 -23.34
C LEU A 25 -1.48 11.01 -24.50
N THR A 26 -2.18 10.98 -25.63
CA THR A 26 -1.71 10.38 -26.88
C THR A 26 -1.29 11.46 -27.86
N GLY A 27 -0.11 11.32 -28.47
CA GLY A 27 0.43 12.26 -29.45
C GLY A 27 1.89 12.61 -29.18
N GLU A 28 2.51 13.34 -30.12
CA GLU A 28 3.86 13.86 -29.98
C GLU A 28 3.82 15.22 -29.24
N TYR A 29 4.03 15.18 -27.94
CA TYR A 29 4.26 16.38 -27.13
C TYR A 29 5.75 16.66 -27.11
N LYS A 30 6.21 17.62 -27.94
CA LYS A 30 7.60 18.10 -27.86
C LYS A 30 7.74 18.97 -26.62
N GLU A 31 8.91 18.87 -25.95
CA GLU A 31 9.22 19.75 -24.82
C GLU A 31 9.11 21.21 -25.28
N GLN A 32 8.18 21.93 -24.71
CA GLN A 32 8.05 23.37 -24.93
C GLN A 32 8.81 24.07 -23.80
N GLN A 33 9.82 24.84 -24.15
CA GLN A 33 10.70 25.54 -23.17
C GLN A 33 9.96 26.56 -22.28
N GLU A 34 8.72 26.90 -22.58
CA GLU A 34 7.94 27.92 -21.86
C GLU A 34 6.50 27.47 -21.56
N SER A 35 6.21 26.17 -21.51
CA SER A 35 4.86 25.74 -21.15
C SER A 35 4.62 25.88 -19.64
N ALA A 36 3.46 26.38 -19.27
CA ALA A 36 3.06 26.46 -17.87
C ALA A 36 2.96 25.08 -17.18
N ILE A 37 2.90 23.98 -17.96
CA ILE A 37 2.76 22.60 -17.51
C ILE A 37 3.56 21.71 -18.45
N ASN A 38 4.40 20.82 -17.89
CA ASN A 38 5.17 19.88 -18.66
C ASN A 38 4.42 18.56 -18.87
N VAL A 39 4.08 18.26 -20.14
CA VAL A 39 3.57 16.97 -20.58
C VAL A 39 4.74 16.00 -20.70
N THR A 40 4.91 15.13 -19.71
CA THR A 40 6.07 14.25 -19.62
C THR A 40 5.70 12.86 -19.11
N PHE A 41 6.66 11.93 -19.18
CA PHE A 41 6.50 10.61 -18.58
C PHE A 41 6.52 10.71 -17.05
N GLY A 42 5.69 9.92 -16.39
CA GLY A 42 5.57 9.88 -14.94
C GLY A 42 5.07 8.53 -14.44
N HIS A 43 4.80 8.44 -13.16
CA HIS A 43 4.20 7.26 -12.59
C HIS A 43 2.70 7.24 -12.89
N THR A 44 2.32 6.49 -13.94
CA THR A 44 0.93 6.43 -14.40
C THR A 44 0.10 5.48 -13.54
N LYS A 45 -1.08 5.93 -13.11
CA LYS A 45 -2.08 5.10 -12.41
C LYS A 45 -2.76 4.10 -13.36
N ASP A 46 -2.71 4.36 -14.70
CA ASP A 46 -3.35 3.54 -15.73
C ASP A 46 -2.46 2.42 -16.27
N HIS A 47 -1.27 2.20 -15.67
CA HIS A 47 -0.29 1.21 -16.13
C HIS A 47 0.14 1.37 -17.60
N ARG A 48 0.17 2.62 -18.10
CA ARG A 48 0.60 3.00 -19.45
C ARG A 48 1.89 3.83 -19.40
N PRO A 49 3.04 3.22 -19.03
CA PRO A 49 4.32 3.92 -18.96
C PRO A 49 4.84 4.39 -20.33
N ASP A 50 4.21 3.93 -21.41
CA ASP A 50 4.47 4.31 -22.79
C ASP A 50 3.85 5.67 -23.16
N LEU A 51 2.95 6.22 -22.36
CA LEU A 51 2.29 7.49 -22.63
C LEU A 51 2.84 8.61 -21.74
N LYS A 52 2.93 9.80 -22.32
CA LYS A 52 3.13 11.03 -21.54
C LYS A 52 1.83 11.38 -20.81
N GLN A 53 1.95 12.14 -19.75
CA GLN A 53 0.83 12.52 -18.90
C GLN A 53 0.97 13.94 -18.37
N VAL A 54 -0.12 14.47 -17.88
CA VAL A 54 -0.18 15.58 -16.92
C VAL A 54 -0.82 15.07 -15.63
N MET A 55 -0.58 15.75 -14.53
CA MET A 55 -1.25 15.45 -13.26
C MET A 55 -2.27 16.53 -12.97
N LEU A 56 -3.35 16.17 -12.28
CA LEU A 56 -4.34 17.07 -11.73
C LEU A 56 -4.40 16.88 -10.23
N GLY A 57 -4.04 17.92 -9.48
CA GLY A 57 -4.27 17.98 -8.05
C GLY A 57 -5.68 18.50 -7.77
N LEU A 58 -6.42 17.84 -6.89
CA LEU A 58 -7.79 18.17 -6.54
C LEU A 58 -7.99 18.15 -5.05
N ILE A 59 -8.67 19.18 -4.53
CA ILE A 59 -9.18 19.19 -3.15
C ILE A 59 -10.71 19.30 -3.26
N ALA A 60 -11.40 18.39 -2.57
CA ALA A 60 -12.86 18.35 -2.51
C ALA A 60 -13.34 18.23 -1.07
N THR A 61 -14.57 18.62 -0.81
CA THR A 61 -15.27 18.34 0.46
C THR A 61 -15.62 16.83 0.57
N LYS A 62 -16.03 16.38 1.74
CA LYS A 62 -16.54 15.01 1.97
C LYS A 62 -17.70 14.61 1.05
N ASP A 63 -18.47 15.61 0.60
CA ASP A 63 -19.63 15.43 -0.27
C ASP A 63 -19.27 15.48 -1.77
N GLY A 64 -17.96 15.60 -2.07
CA GLY A 64 -17.45 15.57 -3.43
C GLY A 64 -17.48 16.93 -4.14
N LEU A 65 -17.73 18.03 -3.44
CA LEU A 65 -17.67 19.36 -4.02
C LEU A 65 -16.21 19.79 -4.20
N PRO A 66 -15.73 20.04 -5.44
CA PRO A 66 -14.37 20.52 -5.67
C PRO A 66 -14.23 21.96 -5.14
N ILE A 67 -13.18 22.17 -4.33
CA ILE A 67 -12.88 23.49 -3.78
C ILE A 67 -11.59 24.09 -4.33
N PHE A 68 -10.66 23.24 -4.77
CA PHE A 68 -9.42 23.64 -5.40
C PHE A 68 -9.00 22.61 -6.43
N ALA A 69 -8.52 23.06 -7.58
CA ALA A 69 -7.95 22.20 -8.60
C ALA A 69 -6.75 22.89 -9.24
N GLU A 70 -5.70 22.12 -9.49
CA GLU A 70 -4.45 22.62 -10.05
C GLU A 70 -3.88 21.60 -11.04
N PRO A 71 -3.62 22.01 -12.29
CA PRO A 71 -2.90 21.19 -13.24
C PRO A 71 -1.40 21.20 -12.89
N LEU A 72 -0.76 20.02 -13.00
CA LEU A 72 0.62 19.79 -12.56
C LEU A 72 1.43 19.09 -13.65
N ASP A 73 2.73 19.24 -13.59
CA ASP A 73 3.66 18.49 -14.44
C ASP A 73 3.43 16.98 -14.34
N GLY A 74 3.55 16.28 -15.46
CA GLY A 74 3.27 14.85 -15.54
C GLY A 74 4.10 13.95 -14.63
N ASN A 75 5.24 14.43 -14.14
CA ASN A 75 6.13 13.74 -13.20
C ASN A 75 6.08 14.29 -11.77
N LYS A 76 5.10 15.16 -11.47
CA LYS A 76 4.95 15.74 -10.12
C LYS A 76 4.65 14.65 -9.11
N ALA A 77 5.42 14.59 -8.03
CA ALA A 77 5.17 13.63 -6.95
C ALA A 77 4.05 14.11 -6.03
N ASP A 78 3.13 13.21 -5.67
CA ASP A 78 1.99 13.49 -4.78
C ASP A 78 2.43 14.08 -3.42
N SER A 79 3.54 13.58 -2.87
CA SER A 79 4.09 14.08 -1.61
C SER A 79 4.58 15.53 -1.70
N THR A 80 5.12 15.92 -2.85
CA THR A 80 5.57 17.29 -3.11
C THR A 80 4.37 18.22 -3.26
N TRP A 81 3.36 17.80 -4.03
CA TRP A 81 2.13 18.57 -4.17
C TRP A 81 1.41 18.74 -2.82
N ASN A 82 1.30 17.67 -2.02
CA ASN A 82 0.76 17.77 -0.67
C ASN A 82 1.50 18.83 0.17
N LYS A 83 2.83 18.91 0.06
CA LYS A 83 3.61 19.93 0.77
C LYS A 83 3.28 21.35 0.33
N GLU A 84 3.11 21.55 -0.97
CA GLU A 84 2.72 22.85 -1.54
C GLU A 84 1.33 23.26 -1.08
N VAL A 85 0.36 22.36 -1.17
CA VAL A 85 -1.00 22.57 -0.66
C VAL A 85 -0.99 22.91 0.83
N LEU A 86 -0.28 22.14 1.66
CA LEU A 86 -0.19 22.42 3.09
C LEU A 86 0.42 23.79 3.38
N ASN A 87 1.37 24.26 2.60
CA ASN A 87 1.94 25.60 2.76
C ASN A 87 0.94 26.71 2.41
N GLN A 88 0.08 26.47 1.42
CA GLN A 88 -0.91 27.41 0.91
C GLN A 88 -2.30 27.22 1.53
N ILE A 89 -2.48 26.29 2.46
CA ILE A 89 -3.81 25.88 2.95
C ILE A 89 -4.58 27.04 3.58
N ASP A 90 -3.90 27.99 4.23
CA ASP A 90 -4.52 29.14 4.85
C ASP A 90 -5.09 30.11 3.77
N ASP A 91 -4.41 30.19 2.61
CA ASP A 91 -4.87 30.99 1.47
C ASP A 91 -6.01 30.27 0.75
N ILE A 92 -5.90 28.94 0.57
CA ILE A 92 -6.95 28.12 -0.05
C ILE A 92 -8.23 28.16 0.78
N LEU A 93 -8.13 28.14 2.13
CA LEU A 93 -9.29 28.05 3.04
C LEU A 93 -9.72 29.39 3.64
N TYR A 94 -9.10 30.49 3.27
CA TYR A 94 -9.38 31.83 3.79
C TYR A 94 -9.42 31.92 5.34
N GLY A 95 -8.24 31.93 5.94
CA GLY A 95 -8.07 32.23 7.36
C GLY A 95 -8.10 31.03 8.30
N ASP A 96 -8.55 31.26 9.53
CA ASP A 96 -8.43 30.30 10.65
C ASP A 96 -9.25 28.99 10.51
N ARG A 97 -10.02 28.83 9.44
CA ARG A 97 -10.82 27.63 9.18
C ARG A 97 -9.96 26.36 9.01
N ALA A 98 -8.73 26.50 8.52
CA ALA A 98 -7.82 25.38 8.36
C ALA A 98 -7.55 24.62 9.67
N ARG A 99 -7.64 25.32 10.83
CA ARG A 99 -7.35 24.72 12.15
C ARG A 99 -8.47 23.84 12.69
N THR A 100 -9.68 24.00 12.21
CA THR A 100 -10.86 23.21 12.63
C THR A 100 -11.15 22.06 11.66
N LEU A 101 -10.58 22.08 10.47
CA LEU A 101 -10.78 21.08 9.45
C LEU A 101 -9.85 19.88 9.59
N ILE A 102 -10.33 18.73 9.12
CA ILE A 102 -9.52 17.54 8.93
C ILE A 102 -9.04 17.49 7.48
N TYR A 103 -7.73 17.54 7.28
CA TYR A 103 -7.09 17.31 5.99
C TYR A 103 -6.92 15.82 5.75
N ALA A 104 -7.67 15.26 4.83
CA ALA A 104 -7.61 13.85 4.46
C ALA A 104 -6.84 13.68 3.14
N ALA A 105 -5.81 12.84 3.16
CA ALA A 105 -5.05 12.50 1.97
C ALA A 105 -4.53 11.06 2.04
N ASP A 106 -4.06 10.54 0.92
CA ASP A 106 -3.47 9.22 0.85
C ASP A 106 -2.12 9.11 1.59
N SER A 107 -1.49 7.95 1.53
CA SER A 107 -0.22 7.68 2.24
C SER A 107 0.96 8.54 1.77
N SER A 108 0.87 9.20 0.62
CA SER A 108 1.91 10.12 0.12
C SER A 108 2.07 11.37 0.99
N LEU A 109 1.02 11.75 1.71
CA LEU A 109 1.05 12.84 2.70
C LEU A 109 2.11 12.58 3.78
N ILE A 110 2.28 11.33 4.20
CA ILE A 110 3.13 11.00 5.36
C ILE A 110 4.60 10.97 4.95
N THR A 111 5.19 12.14 4.98
CA THR A 111 6.64 12.35 4.97
C THR A 111 7.04 13.16 6.21
N LEU A 112 8.27 13.01 6.68
CA LEU A 112 8.72 13.78 7.85
C LEU A 112 8.63 15.29 7.62
N ASP A 113 8.84 15.73 6.39
CA ASP A 113 8.75 17.15 6.03
C ASP A 113 7.31 17.65 6.01
N ASN A 114 6.37 16.89 5.47
CA ASN A 114 4.95 17.26 5.48
C ASN A 114 4.41 17.29 6.91
N LEU A 115 4.82 16.33 7.76
CA LEU A 115 4.46 16.31 9.17
C LEU A 115 4.96 17.54 9.92
N LYS A 116 6.17 18.06 9.61
CA LYS A 116 6.67 19.32 10.18
C LYS A 116 5.79 20.52 9.78
N VAL A 117 5.32 20.57 8.53
CA VAL A 117 4.42 21.64 8.06
C VAL A 117 3.07 21.57 8.78
N ILE A 118 2.48 20.35 8.85
CA ILE A 118 1.22 20.10 9.56
C ILE A 118 1.33 20.55 11.02
N GLU A 119 2.43 20.21 11.68
CA GLU A 119 2.69 20.62 13.05
C GLU A 119 2.79 22.13 13.21
N LYS A 120 3.62 22.77 12.39
CA LYS A 120 3.81 24.23 12.42
C LYS A 120 2.49 24.97 12.23
N LYS A 121 1.63 24.47 11.37
CA LYS A 121 0.31 25.07 11.08
C LYS A 121 -0.80 24.58 12.02
N LYS A 122 -0.53 23.61 12.89
CA LYS A 122 -1.50 23.00 13.83
C LYS A 122 -2.71 22.41 13.12
N LEU A 123 -2.50 21.77 11.99
CA LEU A 123 -3.57 21.15 11.20
C LEU A 123 -3.95 19.78 11.76
N ASN A 124 -5.24 19.47 11.74
CA ASN A 124 -5.71 18.11 11.93
C ASN A 124 -5.64 17.35 10.60
N PHE A 125 -5.26 16.09 10.65
CA PHE A 125 -5.18 15.28 9.42
C PHE A 125 -5.54 13.82 9.66
N VAL A 126 -5.93 13.16 8.56
CA VAL A 126 -6.12 11.71 8.47
C VAL A 126 -5.41 11.22 7.23
N SER A 127 -4.56 10.21 7.41
CA SER A 127 -3.84 9.58 6.31
C SER A 127 -3.43 8.16 6.68
N ARG A 128 -3.15 7.34 5.69
CA ARG A 128 -2.61 5.99 5.91
C ARG A 128 -1.11 6.05 6.13
N LEU A 129 -0.61 5.40 7.20
CA LEU A 129 0.82 5.23 7.40
C LEU A 129 1.39 4.33 6.28
N PRO A 130 2.40 4.80 5.51
CA PRO A 130 3.00 3.99 4.46
C PRO A 130 3.87 2.87 5.01
N GLY A 131 3.87 1.72 4.33
CA GLY A 131 4.65 0.53 4.71
C GLY A 131 6.18 0.70 4.70
N ARG A 132 6.70 1.84 4.23
CA ARG A 132 8.12 2.17 4.34
C ARG A 132 8.57 2.52 5.76
N PHE A 133 7.63 2.81 6.66
CA PHE A 133 7.91 3.03 8.07
C PHE A 133 7.78 1.70 8.83
N LEU A 134 8.85 1.25 9.49
CA LEU A 134 8.83 0.05 10.33
C LEU A 134 7.73 0.11 11.40
N LEU A 135 7.41 1.30 11.86
CA LEU A 135 6.31 1.56 12.80
C LEU A 135 4.96 0.99 12.31
N GLU A 136 4.75 0.87 11.01
CA GLU A 136 3.50 0.30 10.45
C GLU A 136 3.35 -1.18 10.82
N GLU A 137 4.42 -1.96 10.75
CA GLU A 137 4.44 -3.37 11.16
C GLU A 137 4.38 -3.49 12.69
N GLU A 138 5.17 -2.69 13.41
CA GLU A 138 5.18 -2.69 14.88
C GLU A 138 3.78 -2.43 15.47
N LEU A 139 3.05 -1.46 14.92
CA LEU A 139 1.68 -1.16 15.36
C LEU A 139 0.70 -2.28 15.04
N LYS A 140 0.84 -2.94 13.91
CA LYS A 140 0.02 -4.12 13.57
C LYS A 140 0.30 -5.27 14.53
N ASP A 141 1.56 -5.59 14.76
CA ASP A 141 1.95 -6.67 15.67
C ASP A 141 1.47 -6.40 17.08
N LEU A 142 1.58 -5.15 17.55
CA LEU A 142 1.06 -4.73 18.83
C LEU A 142 -0.46 -4.89 18.92
N ALA A 143 -1.19 -4.51 17.86
CA ALA A 143 -2.64 -4.67 17.82
C ALA A 143 -3.06 -6.15 17.82
N TRP A 144 -2.36 -7.01 17.07
CA TRP A 144 -2.64 -8.45 17.05
C TRP A 144 -2.27 -9.16 18.34
N SER A 145 -1.30 -8.64 19.08
CA SER A 145 -0.90 -9.18 20.39
C SER A 145 -1.91 -8.84 21.52
N ASN A 146 -2.87 -7.95 21.25
CA ASN A 146 -3.89 -7.53 22.21
C ASN A 146 -5.30 -7.72 21.62
N PRO A 147 -5.75 -8.97 21.42
CA PRO A 147 -7.00 -9.25 20.73
C PRO A 147 -8.25 -8.71 21.45
N GLU A 148 -8.19 -8.52 22.77
CA GLU A 148 -9.27 -8.00 23.60
C GLU A 148 -9.54 -6.50 23.40
N LYS A 149 -8.61 -5.77 22.77
CA LYS A 149 -8.72 -4.31 22.54
C LYS A 149 -9.35 -3.94 21.20
N TRP A 150 -9.76 -4.94 20.41
CA TRP A 150 -10.45 -4.65 19.17
C TRP A 150 -11.89 -4.20 19.43
N GLU A 151 -12.19 -2.99 19.01
CA GLU A 151 -13.53 -2.42 19.08
C GLU A 151 -14.27 -2.60 17.77
N ASP A 152 -15.53 -2.99 17.84
CA ASP A 152 -16.40 -3.04 16.66
C ASP A 152 -16.79 -1.61 16.27
N ILE A 153 -16.31 -1.16 15.10
CA ILE A 153 -16.64 0.16 14.56
C ILE A 153 -17.81 0.13 13.57
N GLY A 154 -18.42 -1.04 13.39
CA GLY A 154 -19.63 -1.20 12.63
C GLY A 154 -19.45 -1.78 11.23
N LYS A 155 -20.56 -1.82 10.52
CA LYS A 155 -20.63 -2.30 9.13
C LYS A 155 -20.66 -1.13 8.18
N PHE A 156 -19.66 -1.05 7.34
CA PHE A 156 -19.65 -0.08 6.26
C PHE A 156 -20.14 -0.76 4.97
N ALA A 157 -21.24 -0.25 4.45
CA ALA A 157 -21.83 -0.74 3.22
C ALA A 157 -21.01 -0.26 2.02
N ASN A 158 -20.36 -1.19 1.33
CA ASN A 158 -19.94 -0.98 -0.05
C ASN A 158 -20.80 -1.89 -0.94
N TYR A 159 -21.78 -1.28 -1.56
CA TYR A 159 -22.59 -1.67 -2.71
C TYR A 159 -23.21 -3.07 -2.78
N LYS A 160 -22.61 -4.15 -2.39
CA LYS A 160 -23.23 -5.49 -2.52
C LYS A 160 -22.97 -6.43 -1.35
N LYS A 161 -22.03 -6.11 -0.51
CA LYS A 161 -21.68 -7.00 0.63
C LYS A 161 -21.09 -6.16 1.77
N ALA A 162 -21.86 -5.92 2.80
CA ALA A 162 -21.39 -5.28 4.03
C ALA A 162 -20.21 -6.05 4.63
N SER A 163 -19.22 -5.32 5.15
CA SER A 163 -18.09 -5.86 5.88
C SER A 163 -18.07 -5.28 7.28
N SER A 164 -17.87 -6.10 8.29
CA SER A 164 -17.65 -5.63 9.65
C SER A 164 -16.21 -5.15 9.79
N TYR A 165 -16.04 -4.00 10.42
CA TYR A 165 -14.75 -3.39 10.67
C TYR A 165 -14.48 -3.33 12.17
N TYR A 166 -13.24 -3.54 12.52
CA TYR A 166 -12.74 -3.45 13.88
C TYR A 166 -11.56 -2.50 13.91
N GLY A 167 -11.47 -1.69 14.94
CA GLY A 167 -10.40 -0.72 15.15
C GLY A 167 -9.70 -0.92 16.49
N GLN A 168 -8.45 -0.53 16.56
CA GLN A 168 -7.71 -0.42 17.82
C GLN A 168 -6.90 0.85 17.82
N ASP A 169 -7.12 1.68 18.84
CA ASP A 169 -6.40 2.93 19.06
C ASP A 169 -5.03 2.67 19.68
N LEU A 170 -3.99 3.22 19.06
CA LEU A 170 -2.62 3.15 19.54
C LEU A 170 -1.96 4.53 19.46
N TYR A 171 -1.00 4.78 20.33
CA TYR A 171 -0.21 6.00 20.33
C TYR A 171 1.26 5.67 20.18
N ALA A 172 1.92 6.30 19.22
CA ALA A 172 3.34 6.08 18.95
C ALA A 172 4.02 7.36 18.47
N ARG A 173 5.36 7.37 18.54
CA ARG A 173 6.15 8.50 18.06
C ARG A 173 6.58 8.27 16.61
N LEU A 174 6.35 9.29 15.79
CA LEU A 174 6.86 9.34 14.42
C LEU A 174 7.56 10.69 14.22
N GLY A 175 8.82 10.66 13.78
CA GLY A 175 9.61 11.88 13.63
C GLY A 175 9.80 12.67 14.94
N GLY A 176 9.81 11.97 16.08
CA GLY A 176 9.96 12.57 17.41
C GLY A 176 8.66 13.03 18.08
N ARG A 177 7.53 13.07 17.38
CA ARG A 177 6.24 13.53 17.86
C ARG A 177 5.26 12.38 18.08
N LEU A 178 4.42 12.48 19.09
CA LEU A 178 3.37 11.52 19.42
C LEU A 178 2.16 11.72 18.50
N TYR A 179 1.73 10.63 17.85
CA TYR A 179 0.51 10.59 17.03
C TYR A 179 -0.42 9.49 17.51
N ARG A 180 -1.71 9.68 17.25
CA ARG A 180 -2.73 8.64 17.37
C ARG A 180 -2.77 7.84 16.07
N PHE A 181 -2.73 6.53 16.19
CA PHE A 181 -2.89 5.58 15.10
C PHE A 181 -4.10 4.71 15.36
N ILE A 182 -4.84 4.41 14.31
CA ILE A 182 -5.94 3.46 14.35
C ILE A 182 -5.56 2.28 13.45
N VAL A 183 -5.33 1.12 14.05
CA VAL A 183 -5.15 -0.11 13.29
C VAL A 183 -6.52 -0.66 12.94
N LEU A 184 -6.77 -0.87 11.65
CA LEU A 184 -8.07 -1.34 11.14
C LEU A 184 -7.94 -2.75 10.58
N ARG A 185 -8.93 -3.58 10.89
CA ARG A 185 -9.15 -4.87 10.22
C ARG A 185 -10.59 -5.02 9.77
N SER A 186 -10.84 -5.88 8.80
CA SER A 186 -12.20 -6.27 8.42
C SER A 186 -12.27 -7.76 8.15
N ASP A 187 -13.42 -8.37 8.41
CA ASP A 187 -13.70 -9.78 8.17
C ASP A 187 -13.38 -10.22 6.74
N ARG A 188 -13.61 -9.38 5.76
CA ARG A 188 -13.29 -9.66 4.34
C ARG A 188 -11.81 -9.58 4.00
N MET A 189 -11.08 -8.69 4.65
CA MET A 189 -9.62 -8.63 4.47
C MET A 189 -9.00 -9.91 4.99
N ASP A 190 -9.48 -10.40 6.14
CA ASP A 190 -8.98 -11.63 6.76
C ASP A 190 -9.26 -12.84 5.87
N ILE A 191 -10.49 -13.00 5.36
CA ILE A 191 -10.84 -14.07 4.41
C ILE A 191 -10.01 -14.01 3.13
N ARG A 192 -9.77 -12.81 2.57
CA ARG A 192 -8.96 -12.66 1.35
C ARG A 192 -7.49 -13.00 1.59
N LYS A 193 -6.95 -12.59 2.74
CA LYS A 193 -5.58 -12.91 3.12
C LYS A 193 -5.40 -14.41 3.33
N SER A 194 -6.33 -15.06 4.07
CA SER A 194 -6.31 -16.51 4.27
C SER A 194 -6.32 -17.26 2.95
N ARG A 195 -7.24 -16.93 2.03
CA ARG A 195 -7.27 -17.55 0.70
C ARG A 195 -5.96 -17.35 -0.07
N LYS A 196 -5.39 -16.15 -0.01
CA LYS A 196 -4.10 -15.90 -0.69
C LYS A 196 -2.97 -16.74 -0.10
N ILE A 197 -2.95 -16.92 1.22
CA ILE A 197 -1.99 -17.80 1.90
C ILE A 197 -2.20 -19.25 1.46
N ASP A 198 -3.43 -19.75 1.46
CA ASP A 198 -3.77 -21.10 1.02
C ASP A 198 -3.37 -21.35 -0.43
N ASP A 199 -3.61 -20.38 -1.31
CA ASP A 199 -3.19 -20.43 -2.71
C ASP A 199 -1.67 -20.47 -2.85
N MET A 200 -0.95 -19.68 -2.06
CA MET A 200 0.52 -19.68 -2.05
C MET A 200 1.08 -21.01 -1.57
N LEU A 201 0.58 -21.53 -0.46
CA LEU A 201 0.97 -22.82 0.09
C LEU A 201 0.68 -23.96 -0.91
N SER A 202 -0.48 -23.93 -1.57
CA SER A 202 -0.85 -24.90 -2.58
C SER A 202 0.07 -24.87 -3.80
N LYS A 203 0.45 -23.67 -4.26
CA LYS A 203 1.40 -23.49 -5.38
C LYS A 203 2.78 -24.00 -5.01
N GLU A 204 3.26 -23.67 -3.81
CA GLU A 204 4.55 -24.14 -3.30
C GLU A 204 4.57 -25.66 -3.20
N LYS A 205 3.53 -26.27 -2.59
CA LYS A 205 3.37 -27.73 -2.51
C LYS A 205 3.44 -28.39 -3.89
N ASN A 206 2.71 -27.86 -4.87
CA ASN A 206 2.71 -28.40 -6.22
C ASN A 206 4.07 -28.26 -6.92
N HIS A 207 4.79 -27.18 -6.65
CA HIS A 207 6.15 -26.99 -7.15
C HIS A 207 7.12 -28.01 -6.53
N LEU A 208 7.11 -28.13 -5.21
CA LEU A 208 7.93 -29.10 -4.46
C LEU A 208 7.64 -30.53 -4.89
N ALA A 209 6.37 -30.91 -5.06
CA ALA A 209 5.99 -32.24 -5.53
C ALA A 209 6.60 -32.60 -6.90
N LYS A 210 6.67 -31.61 -7.82
CA LYS A 210 7.31 -31.80 -9.13
C LYS A 210 8.82 -31.96 -9.00
N GLU A 211 9.47 -31.22 -8.11
CA GLU A 211 10.92 -31.34 -7.90
C GLU A 211 11.27 -32.62 -7.16
N ILE A 212 10.47 -33.03 -6.18
CA ILE A 212 10.62 -34.32 -5.49
C ILE A 212 10.49 -35.46 -6.51
N ALA A 213 9.44 -35.44 -7.34
CA ALA A 213 9.26 -36.50 -8.35
C ALA A 213 10.38 -36.57 -9.41
N LYS A 214 11.14 -35.48 -9.59
CA LYS A 214 12.36 -35.53 -10.42
C LYS A 214 13.49 -36.20 -9.66
N LEU A 215 13.74 -35.80 -8.40
CA LEU A 215 14.79 -36.37 -7.56
C LEU A 215 14.59 -37.87 -7.31
N GLU A 216 13.34 -38.31 -7.09
CA GLU A 216 12.99 -39.72 -6.91
C GLU A 216 13.27 -40.59 -8.14
N LYS A 217 13.35 -40.01 -9.31
CA LYS A 217 13.69 -40.71 -10.56
C LYS A 217 15.17 -40.74 -10.88
N GLU A 218 15.98 -39.99 -10.12
CA GLU A 218 17.42 -39.97 -10.30
C GLU A 218 18.04 -41.23 -9.71
N GLU A 219 18.82 -41.95 -10.53
CA GLU A 219 19.59 -43.09 -10.09
C GLU A 219 21.04 -42.64 -9.78
N PHE A 220 21.55 -43.03 -8.63
CA PHE A 220 22.89 -42.69 -8.19
C PHE A 220 23.76 -43.92 -8.12
N ASN A 221 25.04 -43.80 -8.55
CA ASN A 221 25.96 -44.91 -8.58
C ASN A 221 26.43 -45.35 -7.17
N CYS A 222 26.29 -44.51 -6.17
CA CYS A 222 26.63 -44.84 -4.78
C CYS A 222 25.70 -44.08 -3.82
N ARG A 223 25.62 -44.64 -2.58
CA ARG A 223 24.83 -44.08 -1.49
C ARG A 223 25.27 -42.65 -1.11
N ILE A 224 26.57 -42.38 -1.13
CA ILE A 224 27.14 -41.08 -0.76
C ILE A 224 26.63 -39.97 -1.70
N ASP A 225 26.56 -40.24 -2.99
CA ASP A 225 26.09 -39.28 -3.97
C ASP A 225 24.58 -39.02 -3.79
N ALA A 226 23.79 -40.05 -3.52
CA ALA A 226 22.37 -39.92 -3.24
C ALA A 226 22.11 -39.09 -1.96
N GLU A 227 22.87 -39.37 -0.86
CA GLU A 227 22.77 -38.57 0.38
C GLU A 227 23.17 -37.12 0.16
N LYS A 228 24.19 -36.86 -0.66
CA LYS A 228 24.60 -35.49 -1.05
C LYS A 228 23.52 -34.77 -1.85
N ALA A 229 22.89 -35.44 -2.80
CA ALA A 229 21.78 -34.88 -3.59
C ALA A 229 20.59 -34.54 -2.68
N LEU A 230 20.22 -35.45 -1.76
CA LEU A 230 19.15 -35.21 -0.79
C LEU A 230 19.47 -34.01 0.12
N LYS A 231 20.70 -33.91 0.61
CA LYS A 231 21.15 -32.78 1.44
C LYS A 231 21.10 -31.46 0.68
N ASN A 232 21.52 -31.45 -0.59
CA ASN A 232 21.46 -30.27 -1.43
C ASN A 232 20.01 -29.85 -1.68
N PHE A 233 19.10 -30.81 -1.92
CA PHE A 233 17.69 -30.55 -2.06
C PHE A 233 17.09 -29.89 -0.81
N HIS A 234 17.37 -30.45 0.39
CA HIS A 234 16.95 -29.84 1.66
C HIS A 234 17.51 -28.44 1.85
N SER A 235 18.78 -28.21 1.51
CA SER A 235 19.40 -26.89 1.62
C SER A 235 18.77 -25.86 0.67
N LYS A 236 18.47 -26.29 -0.56
CA LYS A 236 17.79 -25.44 -1.56
C LYS A 236 16.41 -24.98 -1.08
N HIS A 237 15.71 -25.83 -0.35
CA HIS A 237 14.34 -25.59 0.13
C HIS A 237 14.24 -25.33 1.63
N ALA A 238 15.34 -24.91 2.26
CA ALA A 238 15.39 -24.68 3.71
C ALA A 238 14.37 -23.65 4.23
N ASN A 239 13.97 -22.69 3.37
CA ASN A 239 12.99 -21.64 3.68
C ASN A 239 11.56 -21.99 3.23
N SER A 240 11.30 -23.25 2.85
CA SER A 240 9.97 -23.71 2.49
C SER A 240 9.01 -23.66 3.70
N ASN A 241 7.76 -23.31 3.45
CA ASN A 241 6.68 -23.41 4.44
C ASN A 241 6.24 -24.87 4.68
N HIS A 242 6.75 -25.82 3.90
CA HIS A 242 6.47 -27.26 4.04
C HIS A 242 7.64 -27.98 4.65
N LYS A 243 7.36 -28.88 5.58
CA LYS A 243 8.38 -29.79 6.14
C LYS A 243 8.72 -30.86 5.11
N LEU A 244 9.99 -30.91 4.72
CA LEU A 244 10.51 -31.90 3.77
C LEU A 244 11.23 -33.00 4.54
N THR A 245 10.95 -34.25 4.19
CA THR A 245 11.62 -35.44 4.70
C THR A 245 11.92 -36.38 3.56
N GLY A 246 13.06 -37.05 3.61
CA GLY A 246 13.44 -38.02 2.58
C GLY A 246 14.49 -39.00 3.13
N THR A 247 14.55 -40.17 2.53
CA THR A 247 15.52 -41.24 2.86
C THR A 247 16.06 -41.82 1.56
N VAL A 248 17.33 -42.24 1.60
CA VAL A 248 17.96 -42.93 0.49
C VAL A 248 17.60 -44.41 0.57
N ILE A 249 17.11 -44.99 -0.53
CA ILE A 249 16.79 -46.42 -0.67
C ILE A 249 17.79 -47.06 -1.60
N GLU A 250 18.39 -48.15 -1.22
CA GLU A 250 19.24 -48.97 -2.06
C GLU A 250 18.39 -50.05 -2.75
N THR A 251 18.47 -50.12 -4.06
CA THR A 251 17.82 -51.19 -4.85
C THR A 251 18.87 -52.04 -5.52
N HIS A 252 18.82 -53.33 -5.27
CA HIS A 252 19.65 -54.29 -5.97
C HIS A 252 18.95 -54.80 -7.23
N THR A 253 19.46 -54.45 -8.38
CA THR A 253 19.00 -55.00 -9.64
C THR A 253 19.84 -56.23 -9.99
N GLU A 254 19.26 -57.43 -9.92
CA GLU A 254 19.89 -58.62 -10.47
C GLU A 254 20.04 -58.46 -11.97
N LYS A 255 21.29 -58.36 -12.46
CA LYS A 255 21.55 -58.48 -13.90
C LYS A 255 21.21 -59.92 -14.27
N ARG A 256 20.10 -60.12 -15.02
CA ARG A 256 19.89 -61.37 -15.76
C ARG A 256 20.99 -61.47 -16.81
N GLU A 257 21.99 -62.31 -16.56
CA GLU A 257 22.89 -62.73 -17.63
C GLU A 257 22.06 -63.41 -18.73
N ARG A 258 22.28 -62.97 -19.94
CA ARG A 258 21.76 -63.61 -21.20
C ARG A 258 22.77 -64.53 -21.75
#